data_f7695c1ba223721a5b545f2d18998504
#
_entry.id   f7695c1ba223721a5b545f2d18998504
#
_cell.length_a   1.000
_cell.length_b   1.000
_cell.length_c   1.000
_cell.angle_alpha   90.00
_cell.angle_beta   90.00
_cell.angle_gamma   90.00
#
_symmetry.space_group_name_H-M   'P 1'
#
loop_
_entity.id
_entity.type
_entity.pdbx_description
1 polymer ?
#
loop_
_entity_poly.entity_id
_entity_poly.type
_entity_poly.pdbx_seq_one_letter_code
_entity_poly.pdbx_strand_id
1 'polypeptide(L)'
;MNLAVPYFKQLDNHSGTGWRECFSSSCAMLAAFYGKVSSDDEYNIRRARYGDTTSIAAQLATLKSYGLRPIFSRYGSRSTIETYIKAGRPVAVGWLHKGFAYSPWGGGHWSVAIGNTKTHIVLHDPYGEPRVFTGGHIPFSSGAGIPCSWANWKPRWCVEGDRSGWYVVCV
;
A
#
# COMPACT_ATOMS: atom_id res chain seq x y z
N MET A 1 -9.16 -1.38 15.70
CA MET A 1 -9.80 -2.44 14.87
C MET A 1 -9.06 -2.49 13.56
N ASN A 2 -8.73 -3.70 13.08
CA ASN A 2 -8.14 -3.88 11.75
C ASN A 2 -9.21 -4.39 10.79
N LEU A 3 -9.17 -3.91 9.55
CA LEU A 3 -10.03 -4.40 8.47
C LEU A 3 -9.54 -5.77 7.99
N ALA A 4 -10.46 -6.67 7.64
CA ALA A 4 -10.15 -8.02 7.15
C ALA A 4 -9.75 -7.97 5.66
N VAL A 5 -8.61 -7.35 5.36
CA VAL A 5 -8.06 -7.27 4.01
C VAL A 5 -7.27 -8.55 3.71
N PRO A 6 -7.50 -9.25 2.60
CA PRO A 6 -6.63 -10.35 2.16
C PRO A 6 -5.20 -9.86 1.95
N TYR A 7 -4.21 -10.63 2.43
CA TYR A 7 -2.79 -10.31 2.25
C TYR A 7 -2.23 -11.03 1.04
N PHE A 8 -1.52 -10.29 0.17
CA PHE A 8 -0.77 -10.83 -0.96
C PHE A 8 0.70 -10.43 -0.86
N LYS A 9 1.58 -11.35 -1.25
CA LYS A 9 3.03 -11.17 -1.23
C LYS A 9 3.53 -11.00 -2.66
N GLN A 10 4.10 -9.83 -2.99
CA GLN A 10 4.56 -9.54 -4.35
C GLN A 10 5.70 -10.45 -4.84
N LEU A 11 6.48 -11.04 -3.92
CA LEU A 11 7.67 -11.83 -4.27
C LEU A 11 7.35 -13.25 -4.76
N ASP A 12 6.11 -13.73 -4.64
CA ASP A 12 5.65 -15.01 -5.17
C ASP A 12 4.81 -14.85 -6.47
N ASN A 13 4.70 -13.64 -7.00
CA ASN A 13 4.01 -13.37 -8.26
C ASN A 13 4.64 -14.12 -9.43
N HIS A 14 3.79 -14.69 -10.28
CA HIS A 14 4.20 -15.47 -11.45
C HIS A 14 4.74 -14.63 -12.62
N SER A 15 4.65 -13.31 -12.54
CA SER A 15 5.14 -12.38 -13.57
C SER A 15 6.65 -12.43 -13.82
N GLY A 16 7.43 -12.94 -12.85
CA GLY A 16 8.90 -12.85 -12.84
C GLY A 16 9.43 -11.45 -12.49
N THR A 17 8.55 -10.46 -12.28
CA THR A 17 8.89 -9.06 -11.94
C THR A 17 8.37 -8.64 -10.57
N GLY A 18 8.03 -9.59 -9.70
CA GLY A 18 7.46 -9.36 -8.38
C GLY A 18 8.23 -8.35 -7.53
N TRP A 19 9.55 -8.27 -7.69
CA TRP A 19 10.41 -7.32 -6.97
C TRP A 19 10.03 -5.83 -7.15
N ARG A 20 9.25 -5.48 -8.19
CA ARG A 20 8.79 -4.12 -8.49
C ARG A 20 7.26 -3.96 -8.42
N GLU A 21 6.52 -4.97 -7.97
CA GLU A 21 5.05 -5.02 -8.07
C GLU A 21 4.33 -4.60 -6.78
N CYS A 22 5.00 -3.89 -5.88
CA CYS A 22 4.39 -3.44 -4.62
C CYS A 22 3.09 -2.64 -4.83
N PHE A 23 3.03 -1.78 -5.83
CA PHE A 23 1.81 -1.01 -6.11
C PHE A 23 0.68 -1.89 -6.65
N SER A 24 0.98 -2.81 -7.57
CA SER A 24 -0.02 -3.75 -8.07
C SER A 24 -0.54 -4.67 -6.98
N SER A 25 0.33 -5.28 -6.17
CA SER A 25 -0.10 -6.16 -5.07
C SER A 25 -0.90 -5.40 -4.00
N SER A 26 -0.54 -4.12 -3.73
CA SER A 26 -1.34 -3.26 -2.84
C SER A 26 -2.73 -2.95 -3.42
N CYS A 27 -2.83 -2.62 -4.70
CA CYS A 27 -4.13 -2.41 -5.37
C CYS A 27 -4.94 -3.70 -5.49
N ALA A 28 -4.26 -4.84 -5.68
CA ALA A 28 -4.90 -6.16 -5.67
C ALA A 28 -5.52 -6.48 -4.31
N MET A 29 -4.83 -6.16 -3.20
CA MET A 29 -5.38 -6.30 -1.84
C MET A 29 -6.63 -5.42 -1.65
N LEU A 30 -6.65 -4.18 -2.20
CA LEU A 30 -7.88 -3.37 -2.21
C LEU A 30 -8.99 -4.05 -3.00
N ALA A 31 -8.71 -4.54 -4.21
CA ALA A 31 -9.70 -5.23 -5.04
C ALA A 31 -10.23 -6.51 -4.37
N ALA A 32 -9.34 -7.29 -3.73
CA ALA A 32 -9.71 -8.50 -2.99
C ALA A 32 -10.59 -8.20 -1.76
N PHE A 33 -10.34 -7.11 -1.06
CA PHE A 33 -11.19 -6.66 0.05
C PHE A 33 -12.65 -6.45 -0.38
N TYR A 34 -12.87 -6.00 -1.61
CA TYR A 34 -14.20 -5.86 -2.21
C TYR A 34 -14.66 -7.10 -2.99
N GLY A 35 -13.99 -8.24 -2.83
CA GLY A 35 -14.37 -9.52 -3.44
C GLY A 35 -14.23 -9.55 -4.99
N LYS A 36 -13.28 -8.78 -5.54
CA LYS A 36 -13.13 -8.65 -7.00
C LYS A 36 -12.05 -9.54 -7.60
N VAL A 37 -11.06 -9.93 -6.81
CA VAL A 37 -9.96 -10.83 -7.22
C VAL A 37 -9.62 -11.78 -6.08
N SER A 38 -9.03 -12.93 -6.43
CA SER A 38 -8.58 -13.96 -5.49
C SER A 38 -7.06 -13.92 -5.25
N SER A 39 -6.30 -13.26 -6.13
CA SER A 39 -4.83 -13.12 -6.04
C SER A 39 -4.36 -11.84 -6.72
N ASP A 40 -3.11 -11.45 -6.44
CA ASP A 40 -2.45 -10.37 -7.16
C ASP A 40 -1.96 -10.79 -8.55
N ASP A 41 -1.73 -12.06 -8.81
CA ASP A 41 -1.49 -12.56 -10.18
C ASP A 41 -2.71 -12.34 -11.08
N GLU A 42 -3.93 -12.66 -10.60
CA GLU A 42 -5.18 -12.36 -11.33
C GLU A 42 -5.31 -10.86 -11.60
N TYR A 43 -5.02 -10.04 -10.61
CA TYR A 43 -5.04 -8.58 -10.75
C TYR A 43 -4.00 -8.12 -11.77
N ASN A 44 -2.76 -8.61 -11.72
CA ASN A 44 -1.65 -8.25 -12.60
C ASN A 44 -1.93 -8.58 -14.08
N ILE A 45 -2.55 -9.71 -14.37
CA ILE A 45 -2.97 -10.07 -15.74
C ILE A 45 -3.90 -9.00 -16.31
N ARG A 46 -4.85 -8.52 -15.53
CA ARG A 46 -5.78 -7.45 -15.96
C ARG A 46 -5.09 -6.10 -16.04
N ARG A 47 -4.28 -5.75 -15.03
CA ARG A 47 -3.53 -4.49 -14.97
C ARG A 47 -2.60 -4.32 -16.18
N ALA A 48 -1.96 -5.39 -16.65
CA ALA A 48 -1.05 -5.34 -17.80
C ALA A 48 -1.72 -4.83 -19.08
N ARG A 49 -3.05 -4.93 -19.20
CA ARG A 49 -3.81 -4.39 -20.34
C ARG A 49 -3.92 -2.86 -20.31
N TYR A 50 -3.67 -2.23 -19.17
CA TYR A 50 -3.78 -0.78 -18.96
C TYR A 50 -2.42 -0.08 -18.83
N GLY A 51 -1.34 -0.83 -18.61
CA GLY A 51 0.01 -0.28 -18.57
C GLY A 51 0.92 -0.92 -17.52
N ASP A 52 2.01 -0.23 -17.20
CA ASP A 52 3.06 -0.71 -16.30
C ASP A 52 2.58 -0.79 -14.83
N THR A 53 3.20 -1.69 -14.07
CA THR A 53 2.89 -1.93 -12.65
C THR A 53 3.10 -0.70 -11.75
N THR A 54 3.99 0.23 -12.14
CA THR A 54 4.27 1.47 -11.39
C THR A 54 3.39 2.65 -11.82
N SER A 55 2.56 2.48 -12.87
CA SER A 55 1.72 3.54 -13.41
C SER A 55 0.46 3.76 -12.56
N ILE A 56 0.30 4.95 -12.01
CA ILE A 56 -0.92 5.36 -11.29
C ILE A 56 -2.15 5.20 -12.20
N ALA A 57 -2.05 5.66 -13.45
CA ALA A 57 -3.15 5.58 -14.40
C ALA A 57 -3.58 4.13 -14.67
N ALA A 58 -2.61 3.20 -14.82
CA ALA A 58 -2.89 1.79 -15.02
C ALA A 58 -3.58 1.17 -13.80
N GLN A 59 -3.14 1.47 -12.58
CA GLN A 59 -3.77 0.98 -11.36
C GLN A 59 -5.20 1.48 -11.21
N LEU A 60 -5.44 2.78 -11.43
CA LEU A 60 -6.79 3.34 -11.36
C LEU A 60 -7.72 2.77 -12.42
N ALA A 61 -7.23 2.60 -13.66
CA ALA A 61 -8.01 1.99 -14.75
C ALA A 61 -8.36 0.53 -14.43
N THR A 62 -7.41 -0.22 -13.86
CA THR A 62 -7.64 -1.61 -13.44
C THR A 62 -8.71 -1.69 -12.35
N LEU A 63 -8.61 -0.91 -11.29
CA LEU A 63 -9.61 -0.87 -10.22
C LEU A 63 -11.00 -0.49 -10.76
N LYS A 64 -11.07 0.51 -11.66
CA LYS A 64 -12.32 0.88 -12.34
C LYS A 64 -12.90 -0.27 -13.17
N SER A 65 -12.06 -1.05 -13.84
CA SER A 65 -12.51 -2.19 -14.65
C SER A 65 -13.14 -3.32 -13.83
N TYR A 66 -12.91 -3.34 -12.52
CA TYR A 66 -13.57 -4.21 -11.54
C TYR A 66 -14.85 -3.59 -10.94
N GLY A 67 -15.27 -2.41 -11.43
CA GLY A 67 -16.46 -1.71 -10.93
C GLY A 67 -16.22 -0.93 -9.64
N LEU A 68 -14.95 -0.74 -9.24
CA LEU A 68 -14.60 0.07 -8.09
C LEU A 68 -14.45 1.55 -8.47
N ARG A 69 -14.55 2.43 -7.48
CA ARG A 69 -14.36 3.88 -7.65
C ARG A 69 -13.09 4.34 -6.95
N PRO A 70 -11.90 4.14 -7.57
CA PRO A 70 -10.63 4.52 -6.95
C PRO A 70 -10.42 6.04 -7.01
N ILE A 71 -9.88 6.57 -5.92
CA ILE A 71 -9.37 7.94 -5.80
C ILE A 71 -7.87 7.85 -5.52
N PHE A 72 -7.05 8.57 -6.30
CA PHE A 72 -5.64 8.81 -6.00
C PHE A 72 -5.47 10.25 -5.53
N SER A 73 -4.66 10.46 -4.50
CA SER A 73 -4.28 11.79 -4.02
C SER A 73 -2.84 11.81 -3.51
N ARG A 74 -2.22 12.99 -3.59
CA ARG A 74 -0.89 13.29 -3.03
C ARG A 74 -0.97 14.13 -1.74
N TYR A 75 -2.17 14.33 -1.21
CA TYR A 75 -2.45 15.26 -0.11
C TYR A 75 -2.95 14.53 1.15
N GLY A 76 -2.50 13.28 1.34
CA GLY A 76 -2.87 12.49 2.49
C GLY A 76 -2.23 12.99 3.78
N SER A 77 -2.97 12.89 4.87
CA SER A 77 -2.54 13.13 6.24
C SER A 77 -2.92 11.96 7.14
N ARG A 78 -2.38 11.91 8.34
CA ARG A 78 -2.78 10.89 9.32
C ARG A 78 -4.31 10.86 9.49
N SER A 79 -4.97 12.00 9.61
CA SER A 79 -6.43 12.07 9.73
C SER A 79 -7.16 11.53 8.49
N THR A 80 -6.55 11.65 7.30
CA THR A 80 -7.09 11.04 6.07
C THR A 80 -7.17 9.51 6.21
N ILE A 81 -6.09 8.85 6.65
CA ILE A 81 -6.08 7.40 6.87
C ILE A 81 -7.08 7.01 7.96
N GLU A 82 -7.06 7.71 9.11
CA GLU A 82 -7.96 7.44 10.23
C GLU A 82 -9.44 7.53 9.81
N THR A 83 -9.78 8.52 8.96
CA THR A 83 -11.14 8.69 8.43
C THR A 83 -11.58 7.53 7.54
N TYR A 84 -10.72 7.11 6.60
CA TYR A 84 -11.07 6.00 5.71
C TYR A 84 -11.14 4.66 6.46
N ILE A 85 -10.18 4.36 7.34
CA ILE A 85 -10.20 3.14 8.15
C ILE A 85 -11.46 3.10 9.03
N LYS A 86 -11.84 4.22 9.68
CA LYS A 86 -13.08 4.32 10.46
C LYS A 86 -14.34 4.09 9.59
N ALA A 87 -14.29 4.49 8.34
CA ALA A 87 -15.36 4.23 7.36
C ALA A 87 -15.33 2.81 6.76
N GLY A 88 -14.47 1.90 7.26
CA GLY A 88 -14.36 0.53 6.77
C GLY A 88 -13.64 0.41 5.41
N ARG A 89 -12.80 1.37 5.04
CA ARG A 89 -12.11 1.42 3.74
C ARG A 89 -10.60 1.30 3.92
N PRO A 90 -9.96 0.23 3.44
CA PRO A 90 -8.51 0.13 3.43
C PRO A 90 -7.90 1.13 2.45
N VAL A 91 -6.66 1.56 2.72
CA VAL A 91 -5.99 2.62 1.98
C VAL A 91 -4.62 2.13 1.51
N ALA A 92 -4.38 2.05 0.20
CA ALA A 92 -3.04 1.84 -0.31
C ALA A 92 -2.24 3.14 -0.15
N VAL A 93 -1.02 3.06 0.37
CA VAL A 93 -0.17 4.20 0.72
C VAL A 93 1.21 4.06 0.08
N GLY A 94 1.67 5.14 -0.57
CA GLY A 94 2.98 5.21 -1.21
C GLY A 94 3.99 5.96 -0.35
N TRP A 95 5.10 5.35 0.03
CA TRP A 95 6.05 5.89 1.00
C TRP A 95 7.51 5.54 0.67
N LEU A 96 8.48 6.26 1.27
CA LEU A 96 9.91 6.02 1.06
C LEU A 96 10.44 4.96 2.03
N HIS A 97 10.89 3.81 1.51
CA HIS A 97 11.21 2.63 2.32
C HIS A 97 12.69 2.49 2.68
N LYS A 98 13.58 3.34 2.14
CA LYS A 98 15.02 3.28 2.41
C LYS A 98 15.47 4.39 3.36
N GLY A 99 16.66 4.22 3.96
CA GLY A 99 17.25 5.17 4.89
C GLY A 99 16.56 5.24 6.25
N PHE A 100 17.09 6.03 7.15
CA PHE A 100 16.50 6.25 8.48
C PHE A 100 15.20 7.07 8.41
N ALA A 101 14.34 6.92 9.42
CA ALA A 101 13.05 7.62 9.48
C ALA A 101 13.16 9.15 9.41
N TYR A 102 14.24 9.73 9.89
CA TYR A 102 14.52 11.18 9.85
C TYR A 102 15.15 11.65 8.53
N SER A 103 15.55 10.73 7.65
CA SER A 103 16.10 11.03 6.31
C SER A 103 15.75 9.91 5.34
N PRO A 104 14.45 9.69 5.05
CA PRO A 104 14.01 8.62 4.17
C PRO A 104 14.29 8.95 2.72
N TRP A 105 14.56 7.91 1.92
CA TRP A 105 14.80 8.03 0.49
C TRP A 105 14.35 6.77 -0.27
N GLY A 106 14.50 6.76 -1.59
CA GLY A 106 14.20 5.64 -2.47
C GLY A 106 13.20 5.97 -3.55
N GLY A 107 12.94 5.01 -4.43
CA GLY A 107 12.01 5.14 -5.55
C GLY A 107 10.52 5.01 -5.20
N GLY A 108 10.19 4.96 -3.93
CA GLY A 108 8.84 4.72 -3.43
C GLY A 108 8.53 3.22 -3.25
N HIS A 109 7.62 2.95 -2.33
CA HIS A 109 7.10 1.63 -2.01
C HIS A 109 5.63 1.75 -1.65
N TRP A 110 4.83 0.72 -1.92
CA TRP A 110 3.41 0.71 -1.64
C TRP A 110 3.04 -0.41 -0.67
N SER A 111 2.18 -0.08 0.29
CA SER A 111 1.59 -0.99 1.28
C SER A 111 0.12 -0.65 1.46
N VAL A 112 -0.65 -1.45 2.20
CA VAL A 112 -2.06 -1.18 2.49
C VAL A 112 -2.24 -0.92 3.98
N ALA A 113 -2.73 0.26 4.33
CA ALA A 113 -3.21 0.57 5.68
C ALA A 113 -4.54 -0.16 5.91
N ILE A 114 -4.55 -1.05 6.90
CA ILE A 114 -5.71 -1.87 7.27
C ILE A 114 -6.27 -1.51 8.63
N GLY A 115 -5.54 -0.72 9.41
CA GLY A 115 -5.95 -0.31 10.75
C GLY A 115 -5.02 0.76 11.33
N ASN A 116 -5.42 1.32 12.46
CA ASN A 116 -4.59 2.26 13.20
C ASN A 116 -4.96 2.31 14.70
N THR A 117 -4.01 2.79 15.48
CA THR A 117 -4.15 3.14 16.89
C THR A 117 -3.64 4.58 17.12
N LYS A 118 -3.67 5.05 18.37
CA LYS A 118 -3.05 6.37 18.70
C LYS A 118 -1.56 6.43 18.37
N THR A 119 -0.85 5.32 18.43
CA THR A 119 0.61 5.25 18.30
C THR A 119 1.11 4.56 17.03
N HIS A 120 0.29 3.74 16.39
CA HIS A 120 0.68 2.91 15.25
C HIS A 120 -0.33 2.98 14.10
N ILE A 121 0.17 2.87 12.88
CA ILE A 121 -0.57 2.41 11.71
C ILE A 121 -0.33 0.91 11.56
N VAL A 122 -1.32 0.17 11.09
CA VAL A 122 -1.18 -1.27 10.79
C VAL A 122 -1.19 -1.47 9.28
N LEU A 123 -0.12 -2.07 8.76
CA LEU A 123 0.10 -2.23 7.33
C LEU A 123 0.05 -3.71 6.91
N HIS A 124 -0.49 -3.96 5.74
CA HIS A 124 -0.13 -5.09 4.89
C HIS A 124 0.95 -4.62 3.92
N ASP A 125 2.17 -5.13 4.09
CA ASP A 125 3.28 -4.81 3.20
C ASP A 125 3.57 -6.00 2.27
N PRO A 126 3.41 -5.86 0.95
CA PRO A 126 3.55 -6.99 0.03
C PRO A 126 4.99 -7.48 -0.12
N TYR A 127 5.99 -6.72 0.30
CA TYR A 127 7.40 -7.13 0.23
C TYR A 127 7.86 -7.92 1.46
N GLY A 128 7.22 -7.72 2.60
CA GLY A 128 7.59 -8.31 3.89
C GLY A 128 7.52 -7.29 5.03
N GLU A 129 8.02 -7.64 6.21
CA GLU A 129 8.00 -6.77 7.38
C GLU A 129 8.92 -5.55 7.19
N PRO A 130 8.38 -4.32 7.19
CA PRO A 130 9.17 -3.10 6.99
C PRO A 130 9.93 -2.70 8.27
N ARG A 131 11.19 -2.31 8.11
CA ARG A 131 12.01 -1.69 9.16
C ARG A 131 11.81 -0.18 9.15
N VAL A 132 10.71 0.29 9.72
CA VAL A 132 10.32 1.72 9.61
C VAL A 132 11.25 2.71 10.27
N PHE A 133 12.15 2.30 11.18
CA PHE A 133 13.17 3.19 11.75
C PHE A 133 14.43 3.25 10.88
N THR A 134 15.00 2.10 10.49
CA THR A 134 16.27 2.00 9.74
C THR A 134 16.11 1.95 8.23
N GLY A 135 14.92 1.64 7.75
CA GLY A 135 14.63 1.40 6.33
C GLY A 135 14.87 -0.05 5.87
N GLY A 136 14.32 -0.35 4.71
CA GLY A 136 14.31 -1.69 4.14
C GLY A 136 13.28 -2.62 4.77
N HIS A 137 13.43 -3.91 4.51
CA HIS A 137 12.54 -4.98 4.98
C HIS A 137 13.34 -6.09 5.63
N ILE A 138 12.68 -6.89 6.47
CA ILE A 138 13.26 -8.13 7.01
C ILE A 138 13.18 -9.19 5.91
N PRO A 139 14.32 -9.80 5.49
CA PRO A 139 14.31 -10.82 4.46
C PRO A 139 13.40 -12.00 4.82
N PHE A 140 12.66 -12.52 3.84
CA PHE A 140 11.80 -13.71 3.96
C PHE A 140 10.66 -13.60 5.00
N SER A 141 10.40 -12.42 5.53
CA SER A 141 9.33 -12.19 6.50
C SER A 141 7.95 -12.12 5.84
N SER A 142 6.90 -12.19 6.68
CA SER A 142 5.56 -11.82 6.29
C SER A 142 5.33 -10.34 6.56
N GLY A 143 4.69 -9.64 5.65
CA GLY A 143 4.26 -8.26 5.83
C GLY A 143 2.79 -8.11 6.24
N ALA A 144 2.15 -9.22 6.67
CA ALA A 144 0.74 -9.21 7.03
C ALA A 144 0.49 -8.57 8.41
N GLY A 145 -0.27 -7.47 8.45
CA GLY A 145 -0.73 -6.87 9.70
C GLY A 145 0.36 -6.27 10.58
N ILE A 146 1.39 -5.67 10.01
CA ILE A 146 2.55 -5.15 10.73
C ILE A 146 2.22 -3.80 11.39
N PRO A 147 2.33 -3.67 12.73
CA PRO A 147 2.19 -2.40 13.41
C PRO A 147 3.45 -1.56 13.23
N CYS A 148 3.32 -0.42 12.57
CA CYS A 148 4.38 0.55 12.34
C CYS A 148 4.12 1.80 13.18
N SER A 149 5.10 2.27 13.99
CA SER A 149 4.88 3.48 14.78
C SER A 149 4.66 4.70 13.87
N TRP A 150 3.66 5.52 14.20
CA TRP A 150 3.42 6.77 13.47
C TRP A 150 4.64 7.68 13.47
N ALA A 151 5.41 7.69 14.57
CA ALA A 151 6.62 8.50 14.70
C ALA A 151 7.68 8.17 13.65
N ASN A 152 7.84 6.89 13.28
CA ASN A 152 8.85 6.45 12.33
C ASN A 152 8.31 6.30 10.90
N TRP A 153 7.01 5.97 10.75
CA TRP A 153 6.43 5.74 9.41
C TRP A 153 5.92 7.04 8.76
N LYS A 154 5.27 7.94 9.52
CA LYS A 154 4.72 9.19 8.98
C LYS A 154 5.76 10.06 8.24
N PRO A 155 7.01 10.26 8.74
CA PRO A 155 8.02 11.01 8.00
C PRO A 155 8.39 10.40 6.65
N ARG A 156 8.23 9.08 6.49
CA ARG A 156 8.47 8.35 5.23
C ARG A 156 7.34 8.53 4.22
N TRP A 157 6.15 8.82 4.69
CA TRP A 157 4.95 8.98 3.89
C TRP A 157 4.64 10.45 3.59
N CYS A 158 4.70 11.31 4.60
CA CYS A 158 4.49 12.75 4.50
C CYS A 158 5.84 13.49 4.39
N VAL A 159 6.59 13.23 3.31
CA VAL A 159 7.97 13.70 3.15
C VAL A 159 8.07 15.21 2.98
N GLU A 160 7.07 15.83 2.35
CA GLU A 160 7.01 17.28 2.07
C GLU A 160 6.12 18.02 3.09
N GLY A 161 5.85 17.40 4.26
CA GLY A 161 5.02 17.97 5.32
C GLY A 161 3.72 17.20 5.56
N ASP A 162 2.97 17.61 6.56
CA ASP A 162 1.86 16.86 7.17
C ASP A 162 0.71 16.45 6.22
N ARG A 163 0.63 17.02 5.03
CA ARG A 163 -0.43 16.76 4.05
C ARG A 163 0.15 16.41 2.68
N SER A 164 1.25 15.66 2.64
CA SER A 164 1.91 15.27 1.39
C SER A 164 1.91 13.75 1.12
N GLY A 165 1.13 13.00 1.86
CA GLY A 165 1.07 11.54 1.71
C GLY A 165 0.36 11.10 0.43
N TRP A 166 0.96 10.16 -0.29
CA TRP A 166 0.36 9.55 -1.48
C TRP A 166 -0.53 8.37 -1.07
N TYR A 167 -1.74 8.33 -1.62
CA TYR A 167 -2.65 7.22 -1.34
C TYR A 167 -3.61 6.91 -2.48
N VAL A 168 -4.11 5.67 -2.48
CA VAL A 168 -5.25 5.20 -3.27
C VAL A 168 -6.28 4.61 -2.32
N VAL A 169 -7.54 4.95 -2.51
CA VAL A 169 -8.68 4.37 -1.79
C VAL A 169 -9.83 4.14 -2.75
N CYS A 170 -10.65 3.12 -2.51
CA CYS A 170 -11.91 2.90 -3.23
C CYS A 170 -13.09 3.39 -2.38
N VAL A 171 -13.98 4.21 -2.96
CA VAL A 171 -15.12 4.86 -2.29
C VAL A 171 -16.45 4.41 -2.86
#